data_3a8220913ead79326e039a7651f35c2a
#
_entry.id   3a8220913ead79326e039a7651f35c2a
#
_cell.length_a   1.000
_cell.length_b   1.000
_cell.length_c   1.000
_cell.angle_alpha   90.00
_cell.angle_beta   90.00
_cell.angle_gamma   90.00
#
_symmetry.space_group_name_H-M   'P 1'
#
loop_
_entity.id
_entity.type
_entity.pdbx_description
1 polymer ?
#
loop_
_entity_poly.entity_id
_entity_poly.type
_entity_poly.pdbx_seq_one_letter_code
_entity_poly.pdbx_strand_id
1 'polypeptide(L)'
;MSFIKKPIARHPNLPKNKLGLTRRDYEGALSTLCAGCGHDSVSSAIIEACFQLSIPAHRLAKLSGIGCSSKTPTYFLNKSHGFNSVHGRMPSVATGANLANRDLYYLGVSGDGDTASIGLGQFCHIMRRRLNMVYICENNGTYGLTKGQFSATNDKESKSRKGVDNMFESIDLAALAIQLGAGFVARSFSGDKDQLIPLIRAALSYKGFAFIDVISPCVTFNNHAQSTKSYEYFREHNEAVGFLDVIPENEEISVNYAEGKSIEVNVHDGSKMLLHKLNKSYDPGSRRKAIGKINDSRDKGEIITGLI
;
A
#
# COMPACT_ATOMS: atom_id res chain seq x y z
N MET A 1 -33.51 -23.34 10.33
CA MET A 1 -32.34 -24.19 10.63
C MET A 1 -31.28 -23.31 11.30
N SER A 2 -30.96 -23.59 12.57
CA SER A 2 -29.89 -22.90 13.28
C SER A 2 -28.55 -23.47 12.83
N PHE A 3 -27.77 -22.67 12.10
CA PHE A 3 -26.37 -23.00 11.79
C PHE A 3 -25.52 -22.82 13.07
N ILE A 4 -25.25 -23.90 13.76
CA ILE A 4 -24.23 -23.91 14.81
C ILE A 4 -22.86 -23.91 14.09
N LYS A 5 -22.18 -22.77 14.04
CA LYS A 5 -20.80 -22.73 13.59
C LYS A 5 -19.94 -23.53 14.55
N LYS A 6 -19.17 -24.49 14.03
CA LYS A 6 -18.16 -25.17 14.86
C LYS A 6 -17.22 -24.12 15.46
N PRO A 7 -16.91 -24.16 16.75
CA PRO A 7 -15.95 -23.26 17.34
C PRO A 7 -14.59 -23.49 16.69
N ILE A 8 -13.93 -22.41 16.32
CA ILE A 8 -12.55 -22.45 15.81
C ILE A 8 -11.64 -22.55 17.03
N ALA A 9 -11.01 -23.71 17.20
CA ALA A 9 -10.02 -23.90 18.26
C ALA A 9 -8.85 -22.94 18.07
N ARG A 10 -8.52 -22.17 19.13
CA ARG A 10 -7.41 -21.23 19.15
C ARG A 10 -6.52 -21.51 20.33
N HIS A 11 -5.22 -21.34 20.14
CA HIS A 11 -4.29 -21.46 21.26
C HIS A 11 -4.57 -20.33 22.26
N PRO A 12 -4.73 -20.62 23.57
CA PRO A 12 -5.13 -19.61 24.56
C PRO A 12 -4.12 -18.49 24.75
N ASN A 13 -2.85 -18.75 24.48
CA ASN A 13 -1.74 -17.80 24.66
C ASN A 13 -1.43 -16.97 23.41
N LEU A 14 -2.33 -16.92 22.41
CA LEU A 14 -2.12 -16.01 21.27
C LEU A 14 -2.18 -14.56 21.74
N PRO A 15 -1.24 -13.70 21.28
CA PRO A 15 -1.28 -12.27 21.59
C PRO A 15 -2.62 -11.65 21.20
N LYS A 16 -3.15 -10.82 22.09
CA LYS A 16 -4.40 -10.08 21.89
C LYS A 16 -4.11 -8.59 21.86
N ASN A 17 -4.83 -7.87 21.02
CA ASN A 17 -4.78 -6.42 20.98
C ASN A 17 -5.69 -5.76 22.04
N LYS A 18 -5.80 -4.41 22.01
CA LYS A 18 -6.63 -3.63 22.95
C LYS A 18 -8.13 -4.03 22.94
N LEU A 19 -8.61 -4.64 21.85
CA LEU A 19 -9.99 -5.15 21.73
C LEU A 19 -10.15 -6.60 22.21
N GLY A 20 -9.10 -7.22 22.74
CA GLY A 20 -9.09 -8.64 23.13
C GLY A 20 -9.12 -9.61 21.94
N LEU A 21 -8.89 -9.12 20.73
CA LEU A 21 -8.87 -9.90 19.49
C LEU A 21 -7.45 -10.37 19.19
N THR A 22 -7.35 -11.56 18.59
CA THR A 22 -6.08 -12.10 18.07
C THR A 22 -5.87 -11.66 16.62
N ARG A 23 -4.64 -11.74 16.12
CA ARG A 23 -4.33 -11.46 14.70
C ARG A 23 -5.22 -12.26 13.74
N ARG A 24 -5.56 -13.50 14.08
CA ARG A 24 -6.46 -14.36 13.29
C ARG A 24 -7.89 -13.84 13.17
N ASP A 25 -8.33 -12.97 14.07
CA ASP A 25 -9.64 -12.33 13.96
C ASP A 25 -9.70 -11.29 12.83
N TYR A 26 -8.53 -10.87 12.35
CA TYR A 26 -8.35 -9.96 11.22
C TYR A 26 -8.13 -10.67 9.89
N GLU A 27 -8.06 -11.99 9.86
CA GLU A 27 -7.96 -12.78 8.65
C GLU A 27 -9.29 -12.81 7.88
N GLY A 28 -9.22 -13.05 6.59
CA GLY A 28 -10.35 -13.26 5.69
C GLY A 28 -10.40 -14.70 5.17
N ALA A 29 -10.79 -14.87 3.92
CA ALA A 29 -10.77 -16.14 3.23
C ALA A 29 -9.33 -16.59 2.93
N LEU A 30 -9.16 -17.88 2.66
CA LEU A 30 -7.88 -18.40 2.16
C LEU A 30 -7.57 -17.78 0.79
N SER A 31 -6.30 -17.44 0.58
CA SER A 31 -5.85 -16.87 -0.68
C SER A 31 -6.00 -17.85 -1.84
N THR A 32 -6.43 -17.33 -2.98
CA THR A 32 -6.47 -18.02 -4.26
C THR A 32 -5.49 -17.43 -5.28
N LEU A 33 -4.52 -16.65 -4.80
CA LEU A 33 -3.44 -16.10 -5.62
C LEU A 33 -2.39 -17.17 -5.91
N CYS A 34 -1.49 -16.90 -6.86
CA CYS A 34 -0.39 -17.80 -7.19
C CYS A 34 0.57 -17.96 -5.99
N ALA A 35 1.14 -19.13 -5.82
CA ALA A 35 2.17 -19.35 -4.79
C ALA A 35 3.35 -18.39 -5.03
N GLY A 36 3.76 -17.66 -3.98
CA GLY A 36 4.82 -16.66 -4.07
C GLY A 36 4.40 -15.31 -4.66
N CYS A 37 3.12 -15.08 -4.92
CA CYS A 37 2.60 -13.78 -5.36
C CYS A 37 2.84 -12.71 -4.29
N GLY A 38 3.37 -11.55 -4.68
CA GLY A 38 3.62 -10.45 -3.75
C GLY A 38 2.35 -9.94 -3.04
N HIS A 39 1.19 -10.02 -3.67
CA HIS A 39 -0.08 -9.57 -3.11
C HIS A 39 -0.48 -10.29 -1.80
N ASP A 40 -0.08 -11.57 -1.62
CA ASP A 40 -0.33 -12.29 -0.36
C ASP A 40 0.43 -11.65 0.81
N SER A 41 1.65 -11.19 0.56
CA SER A 41 2.43 -10.46 1.57
C SER A 41 1.78 -9.13 1.94
N VAL A 42 1.21 -8.42 0.97
CA VAL A 42 0.46 -7.17 1.21
C VAL A 42 -0.78 -7.45 2.07
N SER A 43 -1.55 -8.49 1.76
CA SER A 43 -2.69 -8.94 2.59
C SER A 43 -2.27 -9.18 4.05
N SER A 44 -1.16 -9.90 4.23
CA SER A 44 -0.60 -10.19 5.56
C SER A 44 -0.16 -8.92 6.31
N ALA A 45 0.44 -7.95 5.61
CA ALA A 45 0.84 -6.67 6.19
C ALA A 45 -0.37 -5.81 6.62
N ILE A 46 -1.44 -5.80 5.81
CA ILE A 46 -2.71 -5.12 6.16
C ILE A 46 -3.33 -5.74 7.41
N ILE A 47 -3.37 -7.09 7.50
CA ILE A 47 -3.87 -7.80 8.69
C ILE A 47 -3.09 -7.37 9.93
N GLU A 48 -1.77 -7.37 9.85
CA GLU A 48 -0.90 -7.01 10.96
C GLU A 48 -1.08 -5.55 11.38
N ALA A 49 -1.09 -4.62 10.43
CA ALA A 49 -1.30 -3.20 10.69
C ALA A 49 -2.66 -2.93 11.38
N CYS A 50 -3.74 -3.53 10.89
CA CYS A 50 -5.07 -3.39 11.49
C CYS A 50 -5.16 -4.04 12.88
N PHE A 51 -4.48 -5.16 13.11
CA PHE A 51 -4.38 -5.81 14.40
C PHE A 51 -3.66 -4.92 15.42
N GLN A 52 -2.49 -4.38 15.06
CA GLN A 52 -1.69 -3.51 15.93
C GLN A 52 -2.43 -2.21 16.27
N LEU A 53 -3.14 -1.61 15.31
CA LEU A 53 -3.99 -0.44 15.54
C LEU A 53 -5.31 -0.74 16.25
N SER A 54 -5.60 -2.02 16.51
CA SER A 54 -6.85 -2.45 17.13
C SER A 54 -8.11 -1.94 16.41
N ILE A 55 -8.09 -1.90 15.07
CA ILE A 55 -9.23 -1.41 14.28
C ILE A 55 -10.39 -2.41 14.38
N PRO A 56 -11.58 -2.00 14.86
CA PRO A 56 -12.75 -2.88 14.82
C PRO A 56 -13.15 -3.16 13.36
N ALA A 57 -13.31 -4.44 12.99
CA ALA A 57 -13.57 -4.81 11.60
C ALA A 57 -14.79 -4.10 11.00
N HIS A 58 -15.86 -3.91 11.79
CA HIS A 58 -17.07 -3.21 11.35
C HIS A 58 -16.88 -1.69 11.13
N ARG A 59 -15.75 -1.12 11.57
CA ARG A 59 -15.38 0.27 11.32
C ARG A 59 -14.55 0.44 10.05
N LEU A 60 -14.25 -0.64 9.33
CA LEU A 60 -13.48 -0.59 8.09
C LEU A 60 -14.37 -0.88 6.89
N ALA A 61 -14.26 -0.04 5.86
CA ALA A 61 -14.76 -0.25 4.52
C ALA A 61 -13.58 -0.55 3.57
N LYS A 62 -13.54 -1.76 3.05
CA LYS A 62 -12.52 -2.20 2.09
C LYS A 62 -13.08 -2.14 0.68
N LEU A 63 -12.28 -1.62 -0.24
CA LEU A 63 -12.68 -1.39 -1.62
C LEU A 63 -11.68 -2.02 -2.58
N SER A 64 -12.16 -2.44 -3.73
CA SER A 64 -11.31 -2.94 -4.82
C SER A 64 -11.87 -2.61 -6.20
N GLY A 65 -11.01 -2.69 -7.20
CA GLY A 65 -11.38 -2.64 -8.61
C GLY A 65 -11.45 -4.05 -9.21
N ILE A 66 -10.75 -4.28 -10.33
CA ILE A 66 -10.70 -5.56 -11.05
C ILE A 66 -9.24 -5.97 -11.27
N GLY A 67 -8.95 -7.27 -11.21
CA GLY A 67 -7.62 -7.87 -11.39
C GLY A 67 -7.24 -8.82 -10.26
N CYS A 68 -6.00 -9.29 -10.24
CA CYS A 68 -5.49 -10.15 -9.16
C CYS A 68 -5.54 -9.45 -7.80
N SER A 69 -5.12 -8.19 -7.75
CA SER A 69 -5.18 -7.33 -6.57
C SER A 69 -6.58 -7.12 -6.01
N SER A 70 -7.60 -7.20 -6.84
CA SER A 70 -8.99 -7.06 -6.40
C SER A 70 -9.51 -8.23 -5.55
N LYS A 71 -8.76 -9.33 -5.51
CA LYS A 71 -9.02 -10.45 -4.60
C LYS A 71 -8.51 -10.16 -3.18
N THR A 72 -7.46 -9.34 -3.04
CA THR A 72 -6.79 -9.02 -1.78
C THR A 72 -7.77 -8.63 -0.66
N PRO A 73 -8.78 -7.75 -0.87
CA PRO A 73 -9.74 -7.43 0.17
C PRO A 73 -10.55 -8.60 0.71
N THR A 74 -10.63 -9.73 0.00
CA THR A 74 -11.30 -10.94 0.50
C THR A 74 -10.46 -11.66 1.56
N TYR A 75 -9.16 -11.45 1.60
CA TYR A 75 -8.22 -12.20 2.44
C TYR A 75 -7.96 -11.56 3.80
N PHE A 76 -8.49 -10.37 4.06
CA PHE A 76 -8.39 -9.69 5.35
C PHE A 76 -9.73 -9.18 5.86
N LEU A 77 -9.84 -8.99 7.17
CA LEU A 77 -11.00 -8.44 7.90
C LEU A 77 -12.37 -8.93 7.37
N ASN A 78 -12.63 -10.21 7.50
CA ASN A 78 -13.85 -10.85 6.95
C ASN A 78 -15.16 -10.19 7.42
N LYS A 79 -15.17 -9.56 8.60
CA LYS A 79 -16.35 -8.89 9.18
C LYS A 79 -16.45 -7.40 8.86
N SER A 80 -15.63 -6.89 7.92
CA SER A 80 -15.69 -5.50 7.45
C SER A 80 -16.68 -5.32 6.31
N HIS A 81 -17.00 -4.05 5.99
CA HIS A 81 -17.77 -3.72 4.78
C HIS A 81 -16.90 -3.94 3.54
N GLY A 82 -17.47 -4.46 2.48
CA GLY A 82 -16.73 -4.74 1.24
C GLY A 82 -17.45 -4.18 0.01
N PHE A 83 -16.69 -3.45 -0.83
CA PHE A 83 -17.16 -2.91 -2.11
C PHE A 83 -16.20 -3.35 -3.21
N ASN A 84 -16.71 -4.09 -4.19
CA ASN A 84 -15.98 -4.35 -5.42
C ASN A 84 -16.57 -3.50 -6.53
N SER A 85 -15.74 -2.70 -7.19
CA SER A 85 -16.17 -1.80 -8.27
C SER A 85 -15.85 -2.39 -9.65
N VAL A 86 -16.43 -1.78 -10.69
CA VAL A 86 -15.98 -2.04 -12.05
C VAL A 86 -14.55 -1.51 -12.26
N HIS A 87 -13.89 -1.99 -13.31
CA HIS A 87 -12.49 -1.70 -13.59
C HIS A 87 -12.17 -0.20 -13.60
N GLY A 88 -11.17 0.21 -12.81
CA GLY A 88 -10.73 1.59 -12.70
C GLY A 88 -11.69 2.53 -11.96
N ARG A 89 -12.74 2.02 -11.31
CA ARG A 89 -13.78 2.86 -10.67
C ARG A 89 -13.79 2.80 -9.14
N MET A 90 -12.86 2.11 -8.52
CA MET A 90 -12.72 2.07 -7.06
C MET A 90 -12.74 3.48 -6.44
N PRO A 91 -12.02 4.50 -6.97
CA PRO A 91 -12.03 5.85 -6.41
C PRO A 91 -13.40 6.53 -6.43
N SER A 92 -14.24 6.24 -7.44
CA SER A 92 -15.59 6.79 -7.53
C SER A 92 -16.50 6.17 -6.48
N VAL A 93 -16.45 4.84 -6.32
CA VAL A 93 -17.23 4.11 -5.30
C VAL A 93 -16.77 4.54 -3.89
N ALA A 94 -15.46 4.67 -3.67
CA ALA A 94 -14.91 5.17 -2.42
C ALA A 94 -15.43 6.58 -2.08
N THR A 95 -15.53 7.46 -3.07
CA THR A 95 -16.06 8.81 -2.87
C THR A 95 -17.51 8.77 -2.40
N GLY A 96 -18.35 7.98 -3.07
CA GLY A 96 -19.77 7.85 -2.67
C GLY A 96 -19.95 7.22 -1.29
N ALA A 97 -19.20 6.14 -1.01
CA ALA A 97 -19.24 5.48 0.28
C ALA A 97 -18.77 6.38 1.44
N ASN A 98 -17.69 7.15 1.24
CA ASN A 98 -17.19 8.09 2.24
C ASN A 98 -18.16 9.26 2.49
N LEU A 99 -18.82 9.75 1.45
CA LEU A 99 -19.87 10.78 1.61
C LEU A 99 -21.07 10.24 2.41
N ALA A 100 -21.41 8.98 2.24
CA ALA A 100 -22.51 8.34 2.96
C ALA A 100 -22.18 8.07 4.43
N ASN A 101 -20.91 7.73 4.75
CA ASN A 101 -20.48 7.51 6.11
C ASN A 101 -19.00 7.90 6.28
N ARG A 102 -18.75 9.03 6.93
CA ARG A 102 -17.40 9.57 7.17
C ARG A 102 -16.68 8.97 8.38
N ASP A 103 -17.36 8.19 9.19
CA ASP A 103 -16.83 7.62 10.42
C ASP A 103 -16.10 6.27 10.22
N LEU A 104 -16.11 5.73 9.01
CA LEU A 104 -15.40 4.50 8.66
C LEU A 104 -13.95 4.79 8.23
N TYR A 105 -13.08 3.84 8.50
CA TYR A 105 -11.80 3.73 7.82
C TYR A 105 -12.04 3.22 6.39
N TYR A 106 -11.49 3.91 5.40
CA TYR A 106 -11.58 3.50 4.00
C TYR A 106 -10.23 2.98 3.53
N LEU A 107 -10.18 1.72 3.14
CA LEU A 107 -8.98 1.06 2.62
C LEU A 107 -9.28 0.48 1.24
N GLY A 108 -8.71 1.08 0.21
CA GLY A 108 -8.80 0.61 -1.16
C GLY A 108 -7.55 -0.15 -1.58
N VAL A 109 -7.72 -1.32 -2.20
CA VAL A 109 -6.62 -2.08 -2.80
C VAL A 109 -6.91 -2.28 -4.28
N SER A 110 -5.97 -1.88 -5.13
CA SER A 110 -6.09 -1.92 -6.58
C SER A 110 -4.75 -2.31 -7.21
N GLY A 111 -4.78 -2.90 -8.38
CA GLY A 111 -3.57 -3.13 -9.17
C GLY A 111 -3.18 -1.90 -9.99
N ASP A 112 -1.95 -1.91 -10.45
CA ASP A 112 -1.40 -0.88 -11.31
C ASP A 112 -2.14 -0.74 -12.65
N GLY A 113 -2.52 -1.84 -13.27
CA GLY A 113 -3.34 -1.82 -14.49
C GLY A 113 -4.74 -1.23 -14.26
N ASP A 114 -5.37 -1.56 -13.13
CA ASP A 114 -6.65 -0.99 -12.73
C ASP A 114 -6.52 0.52 -12.43
N THR A 115 -5.43 0.91 -11.78
CA THR A 115 -5.17 2.30 -11.33
C THR A 115 -4.62 3.17 -12.47
N ALA A 116 -3.50 2.79 -13.07
CA ALA A 116 -2.74 3.64 -13.98
C ALA A 116 -3.21 3.56 -15.43
N SER A 117 -3.69 2.39 -15.89
CA SER A 117 -4.16 2.26 -17.28
C SER A 117 -5.62 2.68 -17.43
N ILE A 118 -6.53 2.05 -16.66
CA ILE A 118 -7.99 2.26 -16.85
C ILE A 118 -8.51 3.36 -15.93
N GLY A 119 -8.00 3.43 -14.70
CA GLY A 119 -8.51 4.30 -13.64
C GLY A 119 -7.78 5.61 -13.45
N LEU A 120 -6.82 5.99 -14.31
CA LEU A 120 -5.93 7.12 -14.07
C LEU A 120 -6.66 8.43 -13.76
N GLY A 121 -7.69 8.77 -14.53
CA GLY A 121 -8.51 9.95 -14.27
C GLY A 121 -9.22 9.89 -12.92
N GLN A 122 -9.70 8.72 -12.51
CA GLN A 122 -10.35 8.52 -11.21
C GLN A 122 -9.33 8.62 -10.06
N PHE A 123 -8.13 8.07 -10.25
CA PHE A 123 -7.01 8.18 -9.33
C PHE A 123 -6.59 9.64 -9.13
N CYS A 124 -6.43 10.41 -10.19
CA CYS A 124 -6.14 11.84 -10.11
C CYS A 124 -7.23 12.62 -9.36
N HIS A 125 -8.49 12.33 -9.65
CA HIS A 125 -9.59 13.07 -9.05
C HIS A 125 -9.85 12.73 -7.58
N ILE A 126 -9.54 11.52 -7.10
CA ILE A 126 -9.69 11.18 -5.67
C ILE A 126 -8.68 11.94 -4.81
N MET A 127 -7.44 12.11 -5.29
CA MET A 127 -6.44 12.95 -4.65
C MET A 127 -6.85 14.41 -4.60
N ARG A 128 -7.33 14.95 -5.72
CA ARG A 128 -7.84 16.32 -5.79
C ARG A 128 -9.00 16.57 -4.81
N ARG A 129 -9.85 15.56 -4.58
CA ARG A 129 -10.93 15.62 -3.58
C ARG A 129 -10.43 15.46 -2.14
N ARG A 130 -9.16 15.05 -1.95
CA ARG A 130 -8.56 14.79 -0.62
C ARG A 130 -9.43 13.88 0.24
N LEU A 131 -9.94 12.81 -0.37
CA LEU A 131 -10.79 11.85 0.33
C LEU A 131 -10.02 11.20 1.48
N ASN A 132 -10.61 11.15 2.67
CA ASN A 132 -9.99 10.47 3.82
C ASN A 132 -10.02 8.96 3.59
N MET A 133 -8.94 8.41 3.04
CA MET A 133 -8.76 6.98 2.79
C MET A 133 -7.30 6.60 2.58
N VAL A 134 -7.02 5.33 2.78
CA VAL A 134 -5.78 4.69 2.34
C VAL A 134 -6.01 4.02 0.99
N TYR A 135 -5.19 4.34 0.01
CA TYR A 135 -5.17 3.72 -1.30
C TYR A 135 -3.86 2.95 -1.47
N ILE A 136 -3.94 1.63 -1.52
CA ILE A 136 -2.80 0.75 -1.79
C ILE A 136 -2.86 0.30 -3.25
N CYS A 137 -1.80 0.59 -4.01
CA CYS A 137 -1.60 0.04 -5.35
C CYS A 137 -0.64 -1.15 -5.26
N GLU A 138 -1.11 -2.35 -5.58
CA GLU A 138 -0.28 -3.55 -5.72
C GLU A 138 0.31 -3.57 -7.14
N ASN A 139 1.51 -2.99 -7.26
CA ASN A 139 2.16 -2.68 -8.53
C ASN A 139 3.10 -3.82 -8.97
N ASN A 140 2.72 -4.51 -10.02
CA ASN A 140 3.52 -5.60 -10.62
C ASN A 140 3.84 -5.38 -12.10
N GLY A 141 3.48 -4.24 -12.69
CA GLY A 141 3.74 -3.91 -14.08
C GLY A 141 2.89 -4.67 -15.10
N THR A 142 1.92 -5.49 -14.68
CA THR A 142 1.20 -6.37 -15.60
C THR A 142 -0.24 -6.66 -15.18
N TYR A 143 -1.10 -6.94 -16.16
CA TYR A 143 -2.41 -7.54 -15.93
C TYR A 143 -2.26 -9.07 -15.74
N GLY A 144 -1.98 -9.50 -14.51
CA GLY A 144 -1.73 -10.92 -14.23
C GLY A 144 -2.97 -11.81 -14.45
N LEU A 145 -4.17 -11.33 -14.07
CA LEU A 145 -5.42 -12.09 -14.17
C LEU A 145 -5.76 -12.47 -15.62
N THR A 146 -5.48 -11.60 -16.57
CA THR A 146 -5.74 -11.79 -18.00
C THR A 146 -4.53 -12.31 -18.79
N LYS A 147 -3.52 -12.84 -18.08
CA LYS A 147 -2.37 -13.58 -18.61
C LYS A 147 -1.23 -12.72 -19.17
N GLY A 148 -0.96 -11.55 -18.56
CA GLY A 148 0.32 -10.86 -18.72
C GLY A 148 0.37 -9.79 -19.79
N GLN A 149 -0.70 -9.02 -19.99
CA GLN A 149 -0.65 -7.79 -20.76
C GLN A 149 0.12 -6.72 -19.98
N PHE A 150 0.79 -5.82 -20.68
CA PHE A 150 1.45 -4.68 -20.06
C PHE A 150 0.46 -3.74 -19.39
N SER A 151 0.78 -3.31 -18.20
CA SER A 151 0.10 -2.17 -17.58
C SER A 151 0.85 -0.87 -17.90
N ALA A 152 0.26 0.27 -17.57
CA ALA A 152 0.90 1.56 -17.77
C ALA A 152 2.12 1.82 -16.86
N THR A 153 2.39 0.95 -15.89
CA THR A 153 3.58 0.99 -15.02
C THR A 153 4.66 -0.02 -15.44
N ASN A 154 4.42 -0.76 -16.53
CA ASN A 154 5.39 -1.71 -17.05
C ASN A 154 6.62 -1.00 -17.63
N ASP A 155 7.78 -1.63 -17.50
CA ASP A 155 9.04 -1.07 -17.98
C ASP A 155 9.05 -0.98 -19.51
N LYS A 156 9.58 0.10 -20.06
CA LYS A 156 9.82 0.24 -21.49
C LYS A 156 10.76 -0.85 -21.97
N GLU A 157 10.55 -1.33 -23.20
CA GLU A 157 11.32 -2.39 -23.84
C GLU A 157 11.20 -3.78 -23.13
N SER A 158 10.38 -3.90 -22.10
CA SER A 158 10.07 -5.20 -21.53
C SER A 158 9.28 -6.05 -22.54
N LYS A 159 9.49 -7.37 -22.49
CA LYS A 159 8.86 -8.29 -23.44
C LYS A 159 7.64 -8.99 -22.85
N SER A 160 6.54 -8.93 -23.59
CA SER A 160 5.37 -9.75 -23.26
C SER A 160 5.67 -11.24 -23.46
N ARG A 161 4.83 -12.09 -22.88
CA ARG A 161 4.93 -13.55 -23.10
C ARG A 161 4.87 -13.95 -24.59
N LYS A 162 4.31 -13.10 -25.45
CA LYS A 162 4.25 -13.31 -26.91
C LYS A 162 5.43 -12.71 -27.66
N GLY A 163 6.45 -12.18 -26.97
CA GLY A 163 7.63 -11.59 -27.56
C GLY A 163 7.42 -10.16 -28.10
N VAL A 164 6.30 -9.52 -27.80
CA VAL A 164 6.05 -8.11 -28.18
C VAL A 164 6.68 -7.19 -27.16
N ASP A 165 7.43 -6.18 -27.63
CA ASP A 165 8.08 -5.19 -26.77
C ASP A 165 7.10 -4.09 -26.31
N ASN A 166 7.24 -3.63 -25.10
CA ASN A 166 6.54 -2.45 -24.59
C ASN A 166 7.20 -1.17 -25.13
N MET A 167 6.51 -0.44 -25.98
CA MET A 167 7.01 0.79 -26.61
C MET A 167 6.73 2.05 -25.77
N PHE A 168 5.98 1.94 -24.67
CA PHE A 168 5.50 3.07 -23.90
C PHE A 168 6.35 3.30 -22.66
N GLU A 169 6.49 4.56 -22.26
CA GLU A 169 7.11 4.96 -21.00
C GLU A 169 6.23 4.55 -19.80
N SER A 170 6.88 4.15 -18.72
CA SER A 170 6.21 3.77 -17.48
C SER A 170 5.66 4.99 -16.74
N ILE A 171 4.43 4.89 -16.25
CA ILE A 171 3.84 5.90 -15.35
C ILE A 171 4.32 5.63 -13.92
N ASP A 172 4.95 6.62 -13.29
CA ASP A 172 5.27 6.59 -11.87
C ASP A 172 4.11 7.15 -11.05
N LEU A 173 3.36 6.25 -10.39
CA LEU A 173 2.18 6.60 -9.59
C LEU A 173 2.52 7.41 -8.34
N ALA A 174 3.68 7.17 -7.71
CA ALA A 174 4.10 7.92 -6.54
C ALA A 174 4.47 9.36 -6.93
N ALA A 175 5.23 9.54 -8.00
CA ALA A 175 5.56 10.87 -8.55
C ALA A 175 4.29 11.64 -8.93
N LEU A 176 3.33 10.97 -9.58
CA LEU A 176 2.05 11.57 -9.96
C LEU A 176 1.24 11.96 -8.71
N ALA A 177 1.18 11.12 -7.69
CA ALA A 177 0.46 11.41 -6.45
C ALA A 177 1.04 12.65 -5.74
N ILE A 178 2.36 12.79 -5.70
CA ILE A 178 3.03 13.97 -5.13
C ILE A 178 2.69 15.23 -5.94
N GLN A 179 2.73 15.15 -7.26
CA GLN A 179 2.39 16.29 -8.13
C GLN A 179 0.94 16.74 -7.95
N LEU A 180 0.02 15.81 -7.76
CA LEU A 180 -1.40 16.10 -7.52
C LEU A 180 -1.70 16.55 -6.08
N GLY A 181 -0.70 16.55 -5.20
CA GLY A 181 -0.81 17.09 -3.84
C GLY A 181 -1.43 16.13 -2.84
N ALA A 182 -1.25 14.82 -3.02
CA ALA A 182 -1.54 13.85 -1.98
C ALA A 182 -0.74 14.20 -0.71
N GLY A 183 -1.37 14.17 0.45
CA GLY A 183 -0.73 14.58 1.71
C GLY A 183 0.13 13.49 2.33
N PHE A 184 -0.05 12.24 1.93
CA PHE A 184 0.75 11.10 2.34
C PHE A 184 1.05 10.26 1.10
N VAL A 185 2.31 10.08 0.76
CA VAL A 185 2.77 9.23 -0.35
C VAL A 185 3.92 8.37 0.13
N ALA A 186 3.78 7.07 -0.06
CA ALA A 186 4.83 6.11 0.25
C ALA A 186 5.00 5.11 -0.89
N ARG A 187 6.20 4.54 -0.99
CA ARG A 187 6.47 3.35 -1.80
C ARG A 187 7.12 2.29 -0.93
N SER A 188 6.73 1.05 -1.12
CA SER A 188 7.29 -0.07 -0.40
C SER A 188 7.34 -1.32 -1.27
N PHE A 189 7.86 -2.38 -0.69
CA PHE A 189 7.99 -3.68 -1.34
C PHE A 189 7.22 -4.74 -0.56
N SER A 190 6.50 -5.59 -1.27
CA SER A 190 5.71 -6.65 -0.66
C SER A 190 6.55 -7.67 0.14
N GLY A 191 7.83 -7.79 -0.19
CA GLY A 191 8.79 -8.65 0.52
C GLY A 191 9.40 -8.03 1.76
N ASP A 192 9.23 -6.72 1.98
CA ASP A 192 9.73 -5.98 3.14
C ASP A 192 8.57 -5.58 4.07
N LYS A 193 8.19 -6.50 4.94
CA LYS A 193 7.09 -6.27 5.89
C LYS A 193 7.48 -5.32 7.01
N ASP A 194 8.76 -5.24 7.35
CA ASP A 194 9.25 -4.38 8.42
C ASP A 194 9.13 -2.90 8.04
N GLN A 195 9.19 -2.58 6.74
CA GLN A 195 8.87 -1.26 6.21
C GLN A 195 7.38 -1.10 5.91
N LEU A 196 6.73 -2.10 5.30
CA LEU A 196 5.35 -1.97 4.80
C LEU A 196 4.32 -1.85 5.92
N ILE A 197 4.47 -2.61 7.02
CA ILE A 197 3.50 -2.58 8.13
C ILE A 197 3.45 -1.21 8.81
N PRO A 198 4.57 -0.58 9.21
CA PRO A 198 4.57 0.78 9.73
C PRO A 198 3.95 1.81 8.77
N LEU A 199 4.24 1.72 7.47
CA LEU A 199 3.66 2.62 6.47
C LEU A 199 2.13 2.49 6.37
N ILE A 200 1.60 1.25 6.40
CA ILE A 200 0.15 1.03 6.41
C ILE A 200 -0.47 1.56 7.71
N ARG A 201 0.20 1.36 8.86
CA ARG A 201 -0.25 1.91 10.15
C ARG A 201 -0.32 3.43 10.11
N ALA A 202 0.74 4.08 9.61
CA ALA A 202 0.79 5.52 9.45
C ALA A 202 -0.33 6.03 8.55
N ALA A 203 -0.51 5.40 7.39
CA ALA A 203 -1.55 5.74 6.43
C ALA A 203 -2.95 5.62 7.02
N LEU A 204 -3.23 4.55 7.80
CA LEU A 204 -4.53 4.35 8.47
C LEU A 204 -4.77 5.35 9.60
N SER A 205 -3.71 5.88 10.21
CA SER A 205 -3.79 6.90 11.27
C SER A 205 -3.86 8.33 10.69
N TYR A 206 -3.42 8.52 9.44
CA TYR A 206 -3.44 9.81 8.77
C TYR A 206 -4.86 10.24 8.42
N LYS A 207 -5.20 11.51 8.69
CA LYS A 207 -6.49 12.10 8.33
C LYS A 207 -6.39 12.82 6.99
N GLY A 208 -6.69 12.12 5.92
CA GLY A 208 -6.62 12.62 4.55
C GLY A 208 -6.43 11.50 3.54
N PHE A 209 -6.01 11.85 2.35
CA PHE A 209 -5.71 10.87 1.31
C PHE A 209 -4.28 10.37 1.46
N ALA A 210 -4.13 9.08 1.74
CA ALA A 210 -2.86 8.38 1.79
C ALA A 210 -2.73 7.42 0.60
N PHE A 211 -1.62 7.51 -0.12
CA PHE A 211 -1.28 6.61 -1.22
C PHE A 211 -0.03 5.80 -0.89
N ILE A 212 -0.11 4.49 -1.09
CA ILE A 212 1.04 3.57 -0.98
C ILE A 212 1.16 2.78 -2.27
N ASP A 213 2.26 2.99 -3.00
CA ASP A 213 2.66 2.20 -4.16
C ASP A 213 3.49 1.00 -3.68
N VAL A 214 2.93 -0.21 -3.70
CA VAL A 214 3.63 -1.40 -3.23
C VAL A 214 4.12 -2.21 -4.43
N ILE A 215 5.43 -2.23 -4.65
CA ILE A 215 6.04 -3.13 -5.63
C ILE A 215 5.77 -4.56 -5.19
N SER A 216 4.99 -5.28 -5.99
CA SER A 216 4.41 -6.57 -5.63
C SER A 216 4.55 -7.56 -6.79
N PRO A 217 5.70 -8.25 -6.91
CA PRO A 217 6.07 -9.04 -8.08
C PRO A 217 5.02 -10.07 -8.51
N CYS A 218 4.76 -10.12 -9.81
CA CYS A 218 3.97 -11.18 -10.42
C CYS A 218 4.88 -12.34 -10.83
N VAL A 219 4.96 -13.39 -10.00
CA VAL A 219 5.85 -14.55 -10.23
C VAL A 219 5.62 -15.28 -11.54
N THR A 220 4.46 -15.09 -12.17
CA THR A 220 4.07 -15.79 -13.41
C THR A 220 4.41 -15.01 -14.68
N PHE A 221 4.31 -13.67 -14.63
CA PHE A 221 4.35 -12.87 -15.86
C PHE A 221 5.37 -11.74 -15.85
N ASN A 222 5.82 -11.26 -14.68
CA ASN A 222 6.75 -10.14 -14.62
C ASN A 222 7.68 -10.24 -13.39
N ASN A 223 8.43 -11.37 -13.31
CA ASN A 223 9.44 -11.58 -12.29
C ASN A 223 10.72 -12.12 -12.94
N HIS A 224 11.33 -11.32 -13.80
CA HIS A 224 12.60 -11.61 -14.46
C HIS A 224 13.61 -10.50 -14.13
N ALA A 225 14.90 -10.78 -14.23
CA ALA A 225 16.00 -9.90 -13.80
C ALA A 225 15.97 -8.49 -14.39
N GLN A 226 15.38 -8.32 -15.57
CA GLN A 226 15.27 -7.03 -16.26
C GLN A 226 14.05 -6.21 -15.82
N SER A 227 13.11 -6.80 -15.07
CA SER A 227 11.92 -6.05 -14.61
C SER A 227 12.21 -5.33 -13.31
N THR A 228 11.99 -4.01 -13.29
CA THR A 228 12.06 -3.19 -12.06
C THR A 228 11.04 -3.61 -10.98
N LYS A 229 10.10 -4.49 -11.34
CA LYS A 229 9.08 -5.03 -10.45
C LYS A 229 9.39 -6.47 -10.00
N SER A 230 10.60 -6.99 -10.32
CA SER A 230 11.01 -8.35 -9.90
C SER A 230 11.58 -8.37 -8.49
N TYR A 231 11.59 -9.55 -7.87
CA TYR A 231 12.21 -9.75 -6.55
C TYR A 231 13.71 -9.49 -6.57
N GLU A 232 14.39 -9.92 -7.65
CA GLU A 232 15.83 -9.78 -7.81
C GLU A 232 16.23 -8.33 -7.99
N TYR A 233 15.65 -7.66 -9.00
CA TYR A 233 15.96 -6.26 -9.29
C TYR A 233 15.70 -5.36 -8.07
N PHE A 234 14.56 -5.54 -7.40
CA PHE A 234 14.24 -4.73 -6.23
C PHE A 234 15.28 -4.87 -5.11
N ARG A 235 15.71 -6.10 -4.80
CA ARG A 235 16.69 -6.34 -3.72
C ARG A 235 18.03 -5.71 -3.98
N GLU A 236 18.44 -5.62 -5.24
CA GLU A 236 19.72 -5.07 -5.66
C GLU A 236 19.70 -3.54 -5.80
N HIS A 237 18.54 -2.95 -6.08
CA HIS A 237 18.44 -1.52 -6.46
C HIS A 237 17.55 -0.70 -5.52
N ASN A 238 17.16 -1.24 -4.37
CA ASN A 238 16.34 -0.51 -3.40
C ASN A 238 17.16 0.52 -2.61
N GLU A 239 16.69 1.76 -2.58
CA GLU A 239 17.20 2.82 -1.71
C GLU A 239 16.09 3.29 -0.76
N ALA A 240 16.20 2.95 0.52
CA ALA A 240 15.27 3.41 1.53
C ALA A 240 15.58 4.87 1.92
N VAL A 241 14.62 5.78 1.74
CA VAL A 241 14.76 7.21 2.08
C VAL A 241 14.31 7.54 3.50
N GLY A 242 13.59 6.64 4.17
CA GLY A 242 13.16 6.79 5.55
C GLY A 242 12.57 5.52 6.13
N PHE A 243 12.69 5.36 7.44
CA PHE A 243 11.92 4.40 8.22
C PHE A 243 10.93 5.16 9.10
N LEU A 244 9.73 4.62 9.18
CA LEU A 244 8.64 5.18 9.97
C LEU A 244 8.13 4.11 10.92
N ASP A 245 8.01 4.44 12.19
CA ASP A 245 7.16 3.71 13.13
C ASP A 245 6.14 4.66 13.72
N VAL A 246 4.87 4.24 13.76
CA VAL A 246 3.77 5.14 14.08
C VAL A 246 3.10 4.74 15.37
N ILE A 247 2.84 5.76 16.17
CA ILE A 247 2.03 5.65 17.36
C ILE A 247 0.79 6.52 17.17
N PRO A 248 -0.41 5.93 17.29
CA PRO A 248 -1.63 6.72 17.14
C PRO A 248 -1.92 7.49 18.42
N GLU A 249 -2.07 8.80 18.33
CA GLU A 249 -3.14 9.61 18.92
C GLU A 249 -2.95 11.13 18.76
N ASN A 250 -3.93 11.75 18.36
CA ASN A 250 -4.72 12.99 18.37
C ASN A 250 -4.02 14.38 18.38
N GLU A 251 -2.72 14.54 18.51
CA GLU A 251 -2.07 15.84 18.41
C GLU A 251 -0.84 15.78 17.50
N GLU A 252 -0.61 16.87 16.76
CA GLU A 252 0.55 16.97 15.88
C GLU A 252 1.83 17.13 16.72
N ILE A 253 2.77 16.20 16.55
CA ILE A 253 4.11 16.31 17.14
C ILE A 253 5.08 16.74 16.05
N SER A 254 5.53 17.99 16.12
CA SER A 254 6.58 18.49 15.24
C SER A 254 7.95 18.30 15.88
N VAL A 255 8.84 17.60 15.19
CA VAL A 255 10.22 17.40 15.61
C VAL A 255 11.18 17.88 14.54
N ASN A 256 12.23 18.59 14.96
CA ASN A 256 13.31 19.01 14.09
C ASN A 256 14.61 18.37 14.55
N TYR A 257 15.30 17.62 13.66
CA TYR A 257 16.54 16.92 13.99
C TYR A 257 17.48 16.87 12.79
N ALA A 258 18.77 16.77 13.10
CA ALA A 258 19.82 16.81 12.11
C ALA A 258 19.83 15.55 11.21
N GLU A 259 20.24 15.76 9.99
CA GLU A 259 20.34 14.74 8.94
C GLU A 259 21.30 13.60 9.36
N GLY A 260 20.92 12.38 9.05
CA GLY A 260 21.67 11.16 9.41
C GLY A 260 21.64 10.84 10.92
N LYS A 261 20.79 11.51 11.69
CA LYS A 261 20.56 11.27 13.11
C LYS A 261 19.25 10.55 13.35
N SER A 262 19.18 9.90 14.49
CA SER A 262 17.93 9.38 15.06
C SER A 262 17.53 10.27 16.22
N ILE A 263 16.22 10.46 16.39
CA ILE A 263 15.65 11.14 17.55
C ILE A 263 14.56 10.28 18.16
N GLU A 264 14.57 10.21 19.49
CA GLU A 264 13.50 9.58 20.25
C GLU A 264 12.44 10.63 20.59
N VAL A 265 11.20 10.37 20.23
CA VAL A 265 10.06 11.24 20.47
C VAL A 265 9.11 10.56 21.45
N ASN A 266 8.79 11.22 22.54
CA ASN A 266 7.75 10.77 23.46
C ASN A 266 6.38 11.06 22.86
N VAL A 267 5.52 10.07 22.85
CA VAL A 267 4.17 10.18 22.32
C VAL A 267 3.17 10.31 23.45
N HIS A 268 1.97 10.83 23.14
CA HIS A 268 0.96 11.20 24.13
C HIS A 268 0.47 10.04 25.02
N ASP A 269 0.61 8.80 24.58
CA ASP A 269 0.28 7.60 25.37
C ASP A 269 1.43 7.09 26.26
N GLY A 270 2.54 7.85 26.33
CA GLY A 270 3.74 7.50 27.07
C GLY A 270 4.68 6.54 26.34
N SER A 271 4.35 6.11 25.13
CA SER A 271 5.24 5.31 24.31
C SER A 271 6.29 6.17 23.60
N LYS A 272 7.33 5.52 23.07
CA LYS A 272 8.45 6.20 22.43
C LYS A 272 8.50 5.81 20.96
N MET A 273 8.74 6.80 20.10
CA MET A 273 8.96 6.64 18.68
C MET A 273 10.41 7.01 18.34
N LEU A 274 11.09 6.15 17.61
CA LEU A 274 12.40 6.43 17.09
C LEU A 274 12.30 6.82 15.61
N LEU A 275 12.68 8.06 15.30
CA LEU A 275 12.71 8.59 13.94
C LEU A 275 14.12 8.56 13.41
N HIS A 276 14.33 7.90 12.26
CA HIS A 276 15.62 7.86 11.56
C HIS A 276 15.55 8.68 10.27
N LYS A 277 16.47 9.60 10.10
CA LYS A 277 16.66 10.32 8.84
C LYS A 277 17.86 9.73 8.11
N LEU A 278 17.60 8.80 7.20
CA LEU A 278 18.66 8.01 6.53
C LEU A 278 19.42 8.81 5.48
N ASN A 279 18.75 9.68 4.74
CA ASN A 279 19.38 10.49 3.70
C ASN A 279 19.62 11.91 4.19
N LYS A 280 20.88 12.35 4.13
CA LYS A 280 21.31 13.66 4.63
C LYS A 280 20.69 14.85 3.87
N SER A 281 20.32 14.67 2.63
CA SER A 281 19.78 15.76 1.78
C SER A 281 18.27 15.67 1.55
N TYR A 282 17.64 14.59 2.01
CA TYR A 282 16.23 14.35 1.75
C TYR A 282 15.31 15.03 2.80
N ASP A 283 14.30 15.74 2.30
CA ASP A 283 13.28 16.40 3.10
C ASP A 283 11.89 15.98 2.59
N PRO A 284 11.22 15.05 3.30
CA PRO A 284 9.92 14.53 2.87
C PRO A 284 8.80 15.58 2.94
N GLY A 285 9.00 16.70 3.66
CA GLY A 285 8.08 17.83 3.68
C GLY A 285 8.13 18.70 2.42
N SER A 286 9.16 18.55 1.60
CA SER A 286 9.36 19.34 0.38
C SER A 286 8.98 18.57 -0.89
N ARG A 287 7.80 18.85 -1.44
CA ARG A 287 7.33 18.28 -2.71
C ARG A 287 8.38 18.35 -3.83
N ARG A 288 9.08 19.48 -3.94
CA ARG A 288 10.11 19.67 -4.98
C ARG A 288 11.30 18.73 -4.78
N LYS A 289 11.76 18.54 -3.53
CA LYS A 289 12.85 17.61 -3.21
C LYS A 289 12.41 16.15 -3.41
N ALA A 290 11.19 15.81 -3.06
CA ALA A 290 10.64 14.48 -3.28
C ALA A 290 10.60 14.11 -4.78
N ILE A 291 10.08 14.99 -5.62
CA ILE A 291 10.07 14.78 -7.09
C ILE A 291 11.49 14.72 -7.65
N GLY A 292 12.39 15.60 -7.20
CA GLY A 292 13.80 15.57 -7.63
C GLY A 292 14.44 14.21 -7.29
N LYS A 293 14.26 13.73 -6.05
CA LYS A 293 14.82 12.44 -5.62
C LYS A 293 14.28 11.26 -6.43
N ILE A 294 12.98 11.25 -6.75
CA ILE A 294 12.40 10.20 -7.62
C ILE A 294 13.05 10.21 -9.01
N ASN A 295 13.25 11.39 -9.61
CA ASN A 295 13.87 11.49 -10.93
C ASN A 295 15.33 11.05 -10.89
N ASP A 296 16.12 11.54 -9.92
CA ASP A 296 17.53 11.18 -9.74
C ASP A 296 17.74 9.67 -9.56
N SER A 297 16.84 9.03 -8.82
CA SER A 297 16.92 7.58 -8.60
C SER A 297 16.52 6.79 -9.84
N ARG A 298 15.52 7.28 -10.62
CA ARG A 298 15.15 6.67 -11.90
C ARG A 298 16.33 6.70 -12.88
N ASP A 299 17.04 7.82 -12.97
CA ASP A 299 18.20 7.95 -13.86
C ASP A 299 19.35 7.00 -13.49
N LYS A 300 19.41 6.59 -12.23
CA LYS A 300 20.38 5.59 -11.72
C LYS A 300 19.88 4.15 -11.79
N GLY A 301 18.63 3.92 -12.16
CA GLY A 301 17.98 2.59 -12.10
C GLY A 301 17.64 2.13 -10.68
N GLU A 302 17.58 3.05 -9.71
CA GLU A 302 17.23 2.78 -8.31
C GLU A 302 15.73 2.93 -8.08
N ILE A 303 15.19 2.19 -7.11
CA ILE A 303 13.78 2.29 -6.67
C ILE A 303 13.73 2.91 -5.28
N ILE A 304 13.08 4.06 -5.17
CA ILE A 304 12.87 4.72 -3.89
C ILE A 304 11.75 4.03 -3.11
N THR A 305 11.99 3.81 -1.82
CA THR A 305 10.99 3.28 -0.86
C THR A 305 10.97 4.07 0.43
N GLY A 306 9.91 3.90 1.20
CA GLY A 306 9.66 4.61 2.45
C GLY A 306 8.57 5.67 2.30
N LEU A 307 8.52 6.61 3.23
CA LEU A 307 7.70 7.81 3.13
C LEU A 307 8.39 8.80 2.19
N ILE A 308 7.73 9.15 1.12
CA ILE A 308 8.29 9.99 0.04
C ILE A 308 7.70 11.40 0.09
#